data_a688e06a2e0c991f5ba5051760c4dfe8
#
_entry.id   a688e06a2e0c991f5ba5051760c4dfe8
#
_cell.length_a   1.000
_cell.length_b   1.000
_cell.length_c   1.000
_cell.angle_alpha   90.00
_cell.angle_beta   90.00
_cell.angle_gamma   90.00
#
_symmetry.space_group_name_H-M   'P 1'
#
loop_
_entity.id
_entity.type
_entity.pdbx_description
1 polymer ?
#
loop_
_entity_poly.entity_id
_entity_poly.type
_entity_poly.pdbx_seq_one_letter_code
_entity_poly.pdbx_strand_id
1 'polypeptide(L)'
;MNYKNNLELSIYLRSFGIFDTNIISAIEEIPIEFFKTENINKNVSLKQKFKNKLDKQFNDAYLAAIIAQKFQLKPNEKILEIGTGSGYFTAIFSRLSRKVYTIEKFKTLYVLANNNFKKLKLTNIKSKCEDGFNGWKEESPFDKIFISFVVNQINDNLIKQINYNGKCISPKLSSSGVQILQLFKVDKNKSLSKIEDICEVNYDFYKTL
;
A
#
# COMPACT_ATOMS: atom_id res chain seq x y z
N MET A 1 -15.01 17.02 -9.88
CA MET A 1 -13.87 16.27 -10.47
C MET A 1 -13.19 17.17 -11.47
N ASN A 2 -11.88 17.31 -11.38
CA ASN A 2 -11.15 18.19 -12.28
C ASN A 2 -10.58 17.32 -13.43
N TYR A 3 -11.31 17.22 -14.54
CA TYR A 3 -10.98 16.39 -15.70
C TYR A 3 -9.56 16.62 -16.26
N LYS A 4 -9.03 17.82 -16.12
CA LYS A 4 -7.68 18.14 -16.57
C LYS A 4 -6.62 17.37 -15.75
N ASN A 5 -6.81 17.27 -14.43
CA ASN A 5 -5.89 16.54 -13.55
C ASN A 5 -5.94 15.02 -13.78
N ASN A 6 -7.11 14.45 -14.09
CA ASN A 6 -7.24 13.01 -14.35
C ASN A 6 -6.56 12.62 -15.66
N LEU A 7 -6.69 13.43 -16.72
CA LEU A 7 -5.99 13.16 -17.97
C LEU A 7 -4.47 13.20 -17.82
N GLU A 8 -3.96 14.22 -17.14
CA GLU A 8 -2.52 14.35 -16.87
C GLU A 8 -2.01 13.17 -16.04
N LEU A 9 -2.76 12.75 -15.02
CA LEU A 9 -2.45 11.59 -14.19
C LEU A 9 -2.46 10.28 -14.99
N SER A 10 -3.46 10.07 -15.84
CA SER A 10 -3.55 8.88 -16.69
C SER A 10 -2.39 8.82 -17.69
N ILE A 11 -2.02 9.93 -18.32
CA ILE A 11 -0.86 10.02 -19.22
C ILE A 11 0.43 9.71 -18.43
N TYR A 12 0.58 10.29 -17.24
CA TYR A 12 1.72 10.05 -16.38
C TYR A 12 1.86 8.55 -16.03
N LEU A 13 0.79 7.92 -15.56
CA LEU A 13 0.81 6.49 -15.21
C LEU A 13 1.19 5.62 -16.41
N ARG A 14 0.64 5.92 -17.59
CA ARG A 14 0.95 5.18 -18.84
C ARG A 14 2.41 5.36 -19.27
N SER A 15 3.01 6.53 -19.09
CA SER A 15 4.42 6.78 -19.39
C SER A 15 5.37 5.94 -18.53
N PHE A 16 4.91 5.48 -17.35
CA PHE A 16 5.62 4.55 -16.47
C PHE A 16 5.19 3.08 -16.59
N GLY A 17 4.48 2.71 -17.68
CA GLY A 17 4.13 1.33 -17.96
C GLY A 17 2.89 0.80 -17.22
N ILE A 18 2.04 1.68 -16.69
CA ILE A 18 0.75 1.31 -16.11
C ILE A 18 -0.32 1.40 -17.19
N PHE A 19 -0.72 0.28 -17.76
CA PHE A 19 -1.71 0.22 -18.85
C PHE A 19 -3.05 -0.41 -18.43
N ASP A 20 -3.11 -1.05 -17.26
CA ASP A 20 -4.35 -1.64 -16.75
C ASP A 20 -5.38 -0.54 -16.45
N THR A 21 -6.47 -0.56 -17.21
CA THR A 21 -7.53 0.43 -17.13
C THR A 21 -8.27 0.38 -15.79
N ASN A 22 -8.37 -0.79 -15.14
CA ASN A 22 -9.02 -0.90 -13.83
C ASN A 22 -8.17 -0.21 -12.77
N ILE A 23 -6.84 -0.35 -12.84
CA ILE A 23 -5.92 0.34 -11.92
C ILE A 23 -6.00 1.85 -12.12
N ILE A 24 -5.96 2.31 -13.36
CA ILE A 24 -6.05 3.75 -13.69
C ILE A 24 -7.39 4.31 -13.19
N SER A 25 -8.51 3.63 -13.48
CA SER A 25 -9.84 4.04 -13.03
C SER A 25 -9.94 4.10 -11.50
N ALA A 26 -9.41 3.09 -10.80
CA ALA A 26 -9.39 3.08 -9.34
C ALA A 26 -8.65 4.30 -8.74
N ILE A 27 -7.55 4.72 -9.38
CA ILE A 27 -6.77 5.88 -8.94
C ILE A 27 -7.52 7.19 -9.26
N GLU A 28 -8.14 7.29 -10.43
CA GLU A 28 -8.94 8.46 -10.83
C GLU A 28 -10.18 8.66 -9.94
N GLU A 29 -10.78 7.57 -9.45
CA GLU A 29 -11.92 7.60 -8.54
C GLU A 29 -11.57 7.98 -7.10
N ILE A 30 -10.31 7.87 -6.70
CA ILE A 30 -9.86 8.13 -5.32
C ILE A 30 -9.10 9.46 -5.26
N PRO A 31 -9.76 10.57 -4.88
CA PRO A 31 -9.12 11.87 -4.84
C PRO A 31 -8.04 11.92 -3.77
N ILE A 32 -6.78 12.03 -4.17
CA ILE A 32 -5.62 12.04 -3.26
C ILE A 32 -5.66 13.20 -2.24
N GLU A 33 -6.42 14.26 -2.53
CA GLU A 33 -6.60 15.41 -1.66
C GLU A 33 -7.20 15.06 -0.30
N PHE A 34 -8.02 14.01 -0.22
CA PHE A 34 -8.60 13.53 1.05
C PHE A 34 -7.56 12.91 1.99
N PHE A 35 -6.40 12.51 1.44
CA PHE A 35 -5.38 11.74 2.15
C PHE A 35 -4.15 12.56 2.55
N LYS A 36 -4.22 13.90 2.39
CA LYS A 36 -3.14 14.80 2.79
C LYS A 36 -2.99 14.86 4.30
N THR A 37 -1.76 14.70 4.78
CA THR A 37 -1.42 14.71 6.21
C THR A 37 -0.78 16.04 6.66
N GLU A 38 -0.95 17.12 5.93
CA GLU A 38 -0.26 18.41 6.15
C GLU A 38 -0.39 18.96 7.59
N ASN A 39 -1.40 18.52 8.35
CA ASN A 39 -1.67 18.96 9.72
C ASN A 39 -1.38 17.90 10.82
N ILE A 40 -0.84 16.75 10.46
CA ILE A 40 -0.55 15.69 11.43
C ILE A 40 0.96 15.55 11.56
N ASN A 41 1.49 16.07 12.66
CA ASN A 41 2.89 16.02 13.12
C ASN A 41 3.97 15.82 12.04
N LYS A 42 4.87 16.80 11.94
CA LYS A 42 6.06 16.84 11.07
C LYS A 42 6.99 15.59 11.13
N ASN A 43 6.66 14.62 11.97
CA ASN A 43 7.45 13.42 12.21
C ASN A 43 7.00 12.18 11.42
N VAL A 44 5.85 12.22 10.73
CA VAL A 44 5.38 11.16 9.83
C VAL A 44 5.46 11.70 8.39
N SER A 45 6.64 11.99 7.97
CA SER A 45 6.91 12.49 6.62
C SER A 45 7.57 11.37 5.83
N LEU A 46 6.92 10.95 4.76
CA LEU A 46 7.62 10.36 3.63
C LEU A 46 8.66 11.40 3.17
N LYS A 47 9.91 11.25 3.64
CA LYS A 47 11.00 12.19 3.34
C LYS A 47 11.51 11.99 1.91
N GLN A 48 10.65 12.07 0.90
CA GLN A 48 11.12 12.32 -0.45
C GLN A 48 11.21 13.82 -0.64
N LYS A 49 12.38 14.28 -1.05
CA LYS A 49 12.60 15.68 -1.50
C LYS A 49 11.95 15.86 -2.86
N PHE A 50 10.63 16.06 -2.90
CA PHE A 50 9.95 16.44 -4.13
C PHE A 50 10.17 17.94 -4.40
N LYS A 51 10.46 18.27 -5.65
CA LYS A 51 10.65 19.68 -6.06
C LYS A 51 9.35 20.48 -5.98
N ASN A 52 8.19 19.83 -6.08
CA ASN A 52 6.89 20.49 -5.98
C ASN A 52 5.78 19.52 -5.50
N LYS A 53 4.58 20.06 -5.23
CA LYS A 53 3.41 19.36 -4.69
C LYS A 53 2.79 18.36 -5.67
N LEU A 54 2.87 18.63 -6.97
CA LEU A 54 2.37 17.76 -8.04
C LEU A 54 3.22 16.49 -8.16
N ASP A 55 4.54 16.61 -8.08
CA ASP A 55 5.46 15.47 -8.16
C ASP A 55 5.18 14.46 -7.06
N LYS A 56 4.87 14.92 -5.83
CA LYS A 56 4.52 14.05 -4.71
C LYS A 56 3.21 13.30 -4.97
N GLN A 57 2.17 13.97 -5.45
CA GLN A 57 0.87 13.35 -5.72
C GLN A 57 0.96 12.29 -6.82
N PHE A 58 1.68 12.57 -7.88
CA PHE A 58 1.89 11.63 -8.98
C PHE A 58 2.72 10.43 -8.54
N ASN A 59 3.68 10.65 -7.66
CA ASN A 59 4.50 9.55 -7.14
C ASN A 59 3.70 8.62 -6.22
N ASP A 60 2.86 9.14 -5.34
CA ASP A 60 2.00 8.31 -4.48
C ASP A 60 0.99 7.52 -5.33
N ALA A 61 0.40 8.13 -6.37
CA ALA A 61 -0.47 7.47 -7.32
C ALA A 61 0.25 6.38 -8.12
N TYR A 62 1.46 6.69 -8.63
CA TYR A 62 2.30 5.71 -9.32
C TYR A 62 2.67 4.55 -8.41
N LEU A 63 3.06 4.82 -7.17
CA LEU A 63 3.45 3.78 -6.23
C LEU A 63 2.27 2.84 -5.91
N ALA A 64 1.06 3.39 -5.72
CA ALA A 64 -0.14 2.57 -5.56
C ALA A 64 -0.45 1.74 -6.82
N ALA A 65 -0.30 2.34 -8.00
CA ALA A 65 -0.52 1.67 -9.28
C ALA A 65 0.45 0.51 -9.51
N ILE A 66 1.76 0.74 -9.31
CA ILE A 66 2.77 -0.29 -9.54
C ILE A 66 2.61 -1.45 -8.54
N ILE A 67 2.29 -1.18 -7.28
CA ILE A 67 1.99 -2.22 -6.29
C ILE A 67 0.78 -3.06 -6.73
N ALA A 68 -0.32 -2.41 -7.12
CA ALA A 68 -1.52 -3.11 -7.61
C ALA A 68 -1.22 -3.97 -8.85
N GLN A 69 -0.44 -3.44 -9.81
CA GLN A 69 -0.02 -4.15 -11.02
C GLN A 69 0.87 -5.35 -10.71
N LYS A 70 1.87 -5.20 -9.82
CA LYS A 70 2.78 -6.28 -9.42
C LYS A 70 2.07 -7.37 -8.61
N PHE A 71 1.12 -7.00 -7.80
CA PHE A 71 0.22 -7.95 -7.16
C PHE A 71 -0.68 -8.68 -8.16
N GLN A 72 -0.98 -8.06 -9.31
CA GLN A 72 -2.02 -8.55 -10.25
C GLN A 72 -3.35 -8.71 -9.51
N LEU A 73 -3.80 -7.61 -8.85
CA LEU A 73 -4.99 -7.63 -8.00
C LEU A 73 -6.23 -8.08 -8.77
N LYS A 74 -7.06 -8.89 -8.12
CA LYS A 74 -8.31 -9.41 -8.67
C LYS A 74 -9.49 -9.06 -7.77
N PRO A 75 -10.69 -8.84 -8.36
CA PRO A 75 -11.89 -8.45 -7.60
C PRO A 75 -12.34 -9.45 -6.53
N ASN A 76 -11.90 -10.70 -6.58
CA ASN A 76 -12.25 -11.74 -5.61
C ASN A 76 -11.24 -11.93 -4.49
N GLU A 77 -10.12 -11.20 -4.50
CA GLU A 77 -9.01 -11.37 -3.54
C GLU A 77 -9.20 -10.61 -2.23
N LYS A 78 -8.56 -11.12 -1.18
CA LYS A 78 -8.40 -10.50 0.14
C LYS A 78 -6.99 -9.95 0.29
N ILE A 79 -6.88 -8.71 0.72
CA ILE A 79 -5.62 -8.02 0.94
C ILE A 79 -5.48 -7.70 2.43
N LEU A 80 -4.28 -7.89 2.98
CA LEU A 80 -3.85 -7.28 4.23
C LEU A 80 -2.82 -6.19 3.95
N GLU A 81 -3.07 -5.01 4.46
CA GLU A 81 -2.12 -3.91 4.49
C GLU A 81 -1.64 -3.68 5.93
N ILE A 82 -0.33 -3.54 6.11
CA ILE A 82 0.27 -3.22 7.40
C ILE A 82 0.94 -1.87 7.31
N GLY A 83 0.37 -0.90 8.07
CA GLY A 83 0.67 0.51 7.98
C GLY A 83 -0.30 1.24 7.05
N THR A 84 -1.51 1.52 7.56
CA THR A 84 -2.57 2.22 6.82
C THR A 84 -2.17 3.65 6.42
N GLY A 85 -1.45 4.33 7.31
CA GLY A 85 -1.09 5.73 7.12
C GLY A 85 -2.34 6.61 6.94
N SER A 86 -2.37 7.41 5.89
CA SER A 86 -3.53 8.23 5.53
C SER A 86 -4.72 7.41 4.99
N GLY A 87 -4.48 6.16 4.56
CA GLY A 87 -5.45 5.26 3.95
C GLY A 87 -5.52 5.32 2.42
N TYR A 88 -4.61 6.01 1.74
CA TYR A 88 -4.65 6.18 0.28
C TYR A 88 -4.52 4.85 -0.46
N PHE A 89 -3.51 4.05 -0.12
CA PHE A 89 -3.33 2.72 -0.74
C PHE A 89 -4.48 1.78 -0.40
N THR A 90 -4.93 1.78 0.86
CA THR A 90 -6.12 1.03 1.29
C THR A 90 -7.33 1.34 0.42
N ALA A 91 -7.58 2.64 0.15
CA ALA A 91 -8.71 3.09 -0.65
C ALA A 91 -8.61 2.59 -2.11
N ILE A 92 -7.43 2.66 -2.73
CA ILE A 92 -7.21 2.15 -4.09
C ILE A 92 -7.37 0.63 -4.12
N PHE A 93 -6.77 -0.10 -3.18
CA PHE A 93 -6.91 -1.56 -3.10
C PHE A 93 -8.36 -1.98 -2.91
N SER A 94 -9.17 -1.18 -2.20
CA SER A 94 -10.59 -1.45 -1.99
C SER A 94 -11.41 -1.42 -3.29
N ARG A 95 -10.97 -0.65 -4.30
CA ARG A 95 -11.59 -0.63 -5.64
C ARG A 95 -11.21 -1.83 -6.50
N LEU A 96 -10.07 -2.45 -6.20
CA LEU A 96 -9.47 -3.50 -7.02
C LEU A 96 -9.62 -4.91 -6.43
N SER A 97 -10.18 -5.04 -5.21
CA SER A 97 -10.26 -6.31 -4.51
C SER A 97 -11.60 -6.50 -3.80
N ARG A 98 -11.91 -7.74 -3.41
CA ARG A 98 -13.12 -8.07 -2.67
C ARG A 98 -13.15 -7.41 -1.30
N LYS A 99 -12.04 -7.43 -0.57
CA LYS A 99 -11.96 -6.90 0.79
C LYS A 99 -10.53 -6.54 1.17
N VAL A 100 -10.37 -5.39 1.80
CA VAL A 100 -9.10 -4.94 2.35
C VAL A 100 -9.18 -4.95 3.86
N TYR A 101 -8.18 -5.56 4.47
CA TYR A 101 -7.88 -5.49 5.90
C TYR A 101 -6.67 -4.58 6.07
N THR A 102 -6.71 -3.67 7.02
CA THR A 102 -5.59 -2.75 7.23
C THR A 102 -5.35 -2.50 8.71
N ILE A 103 -4.07 -2.45 9.10
CA ILE A 103 -3.64 -2.27 10.49
C ILE A 103 -2.80 -1.01 10.57
N GLU A 104 -3.15 -0.12 11.50
CA GLU A 104 -2.41 1.10 11.77
C GLU A 104 -2.05 1.17 13.26
N LYS A 105 -0.76 1.40 13.54
CA LYS A 105 -0.23 1.48 14.90
C LYS A 105 -0.59 2.80 15.58
N PHE A 106 -0.56 3.90 14.82
CA PHE A 106 -0.78 5.24 15.36
C PHE A 106 -2.25 5.62 15.34
N LYS A 107 -2.83 5.84 16.54
CA LYS A 107 -4.25 6.15 16.71
C LYS A 107 -4.72 7.35 15.89
N THR A 108 -3.89 8.38 15.75
CA THR A 108 -4.21 9.59 14.97
C THR A 108 -4.37 9.26 13.48
N LEU A 109 -3.47 8.46 12.90
CA LEU A 109 -3.55 8.02 11.51
C LEU A 109 -4.72 7.05 11.30
N TYR A 110 -4.93 6.11 12.22
CA TYR A 110 -6.09 5.22 12.19
C TYR A 110 -7.41 6.00 12.11
N VAL A 111 -7.61 7.01 12.97
CA VAL A 111 -8.82 7.84 12.97
C VAL A 111 -8.94 8.62 11.67
N LEU A 112 -7.85 9.22 11.18
CA LEU A 112 -7.82 9.94 9.91
C LEU A 112 -8.24 9.04 8.75
N ALA A 113 -7.61 7.88 8.60
CA ALA A 113 -7.91 6.94 7.53
C ALA A 113 -9.38 6.51 7.55
N ASN A 114 -9.91 6.15 8.71
CA ASN A 114 -11.33 5.75 8.84
C ASN A 114 -12.30 6.86 8.49
N ASN A 115 -11.99 8.12 8.82
CA ASN A 115 -12.79 9.26 8.40
C ASN A 115 -12.77 9.43 6.87
N ASN A 116 -11.62 9.22 6.23
CA ASN A 116 -11.49 9.24 4.78
C ASN A 116 -12.32 8.12 4.12
N PHE A 117 -12.22 6.89 4.64
CA PHE A 117 -13.01 5.75 4.14
C PHE A 117 -14.51 6.01 4.23
N LYS A 118 -15.00 6.58 5.35
CA LYS A 118 -16.41 6.97 5.52
C LYS A 118 -16.85 8.03 4.52
N LYS A 119 -16.05 9.10 4.33
CA LYS A 119 -16.34 10.18 3.36
C LYS A 119 -16.45 9.64 1.94
N LEU A 120 -15.59 8.68 1.57
CA LEU A 120 -15.57 8.05 0.25
C LEU A 120 -16.53 6.85 0.14
N LYS A 121 -17.31 6.56 1.20
CA LYS A 121 -18.29 5.45 1.25
C LYS A 121 -17.65 4.09 0.88
N LEU A 122 -16.42 3.82 1.34
CA LEU A 122 -15.72 2.56 1.10
C LEU A 122 -16.20 1.54 2.15
N THR A 123 -16.97 0.54 1.72
CA THR A 123 -17.66 -0.41 2.64
C THR A 123 -16.95 -1.75 2.79
N ASN A 124 -15.97 -2.05 1.93
CA ASN A 124 -15.24 -3.32 1.91
C ASN A 124 -13.87 -3.25 2.61
N ILE A 125 -13.68 -2.25 3.48
CA ILE A 125 -12.47 -2.10 4.31
C ILE A 125 -12.78 -2.48 5.75
N LYS A 126 -11.92 -3.30 6.36
CA LYS A 126 -11.89 -3.56 7.79
C LYS A 126 -10.55 -3.08 8.35
N SER A 127 -10.59 -2.20 9.34
CA SER A 127 -9.38 -1.61 9.91
C SER A 127 -9.29 -1.86 11.40
N LYS A 128 -8.07 -1.99 11.95
CA LYS A 128 -7.82 -2.00 13.39
C LYS A 128 -6.63 -1.12 13.76
N CYS A 129 -6.68 -0.61 15.01
CA CYS A 129 -5.60 0.21 15.57
C CYS A 129 -4.76 -0.67 16.49
N GLU A 130 -3.71 -1.28 15.94
CA GLU A 130 -2.81 -2.19 16.63
C GLU A 130 -1.43 -2.18 15.97
N ASP A 131 -0.45 -2.82 16.62
CA ASP A 131 0.82 -3.15 15.99
C ASP A 131 0.61 -4.30 14.99
N GLY A 132 0.86 -4.03 13.71
CA GLY A 132 0.66 -4.99 12.61
C GLY A 132 1.76 -6.03 12.45
N PHE A 133 2.77 -6.05 13.33
CA PHE A 133 3.93 -6.94 13.17
C PHE A 133 3.58 -8.43 13.04
N ASN A 134 2.53 -8.88 13.72
CA ASN A 134 2.03 -10.25 13.67
C ASN A 134 0.86 -10.48 12.70
N GLY A 135 0.48 -9.45 11.94
CA GLY A 135 -0.64 -9.53 11.00
C GLY A 135 -2.02 -9.55 11.65
N TRP A 136 -2.95 -10.26 11.00
CA TRP A 136 -4.34 -10.38 11.44
C TRP A 136 -4.83 -11.83 11.31
N LYS A 137 -4.47 -12.64 12.29
CA LYS A 137 -4.66 -14.09 12.27
C LYS A 137 -6.12 -14.51 12.08
N GLU A 138 -7.05 -13.83 12.76
CA GLU A 138 -8.48 -14.17 12.76
C GLU A 138 -9.12 -13.97 11.38
N GLU A 139 -8.51 -13.10 10.54
CA GLU A 139 -9.01 -12.79 9.20
C GLU A 139 -8.21 -13.48 8.09
N SER A 140 -7.15 -14.21 8.47
CA SER A 140 -6.34 -14.97 7.50
C SER A 140 -7.14 -16.16 6.91
N PRO A 141 -6.74 -16.73 5.76
CA PRO A 141 -5.59 -16.32 4.96
C PRO A 141 -5.88 -15.15 4.03
N PHE A 142 -4.78 -14.49 3.55
CA PHE A 142 -4.80 -13.39 2.60
C PHE A 142 -4.15 -13.78 1.27
N ASP A 143 -4.68 -13.25 0.17
CA ASP A 143 -4.09 -13.48 -1.15
C ASP A 143 -2.88 -12.57 -1.39
N LYS A 144 -2.92 -11.39 -0.80
CA LYS A 144 -1.85 -10.39 -0.88
C LYS A 144 -1.58 -9.78 0.50
N ILE A 145 -0.31 -9.55 0.82
CA ILE A 145 0.09 -8.74 1.98
C ILE A 145 1.00 -7.60 1.51
N PHE A 146 0.63 -6.38 1.85
CA PHE A 146 1.46 -5.19 1.64
C PHE A 146 1.97 -4.67 2.99
N ILE A 147 3.27 -4.45 3.09
CA ILE A 147 3.92 -3.86 4.27
C ILE A 147 4.47 -2.50 3.85
N SER A 148 4.00 -1.43 4.48
CA SER A 148 4.32 -0.04 4.12
C SER A 148 5.41 0.59 4.99
N PHE A 149 6.31 -0.22 5.53
CA PHE A 149 7.49 0.20 6.29
C PHE A 149 8.64 -0.81 6.13
N VAL A 150 9.87 -0.35 6.36
CA VAL A 150 11.05 -1.21 6.21
C VAL A 150 11.16 -2.18 7.37
N VAL A 151 11.28 -3.47 7.05
CA VAL A 151 11.57 -4.54 8.01
C VAL A 151 12.83 -5.29 7.58
N ASN A 152 13.66 -5.70 8.54
CA ASN A 152 14.83 -6.52 8.23
C ASN A 152 14.42 -7.87 7.65
N GLN A 153 13.42 -8.51 8.25
CA GLN A 153 12.87 -9.77 7.80
C GLN A 153 11.34 -9.75 7.92
N ILE A 154 10.64 -10.36 6.94
CA ILE A 154 9.20 -10.55 7.01
C ILE A 154 8.94 -11.62 8.06
N ASN A 155 8.06 -11.32 9.03
CA ASN A 155 7.75 -12.20 10.14
C ASN A 155 7.09 -13.50 9.64
N ASP A 156 7.50 -14.64 10.18
CA ASP A 156 6.95 -15.96 9.86
C ASP A 156 5.43 -16.03 10.12
N ASN A 157 4.93 -15.32 11.13
CA ASN A 157 3.49 -15.23 11.38
C ASN A 157 2.73 -14.57 10.22
N LEU A 158 3.33 -13.59 9.54
CA LEU A 158 2.76 -12.99 8.34
C LEU A 158 2.80 -13.96 7.16
N ILE A 159 3.92 -14.65 6.98
CA ILE A 159 4.09 -15.63 5.88
C ILE A 159 3.04 -16.75 5.99
N LYS A 160 2.78 -17.25 7.20
CA LYS A 160 1.75 -18.27 7.47
C LYS A 160 0.33 -17.81 7.12
N GLN A 161 0.07 -16.48 7.16
CA GLN A 161 -1.21 -15.88 6.83
C GLN A 161 -1.42 -15.64 5.33
N ILE A 162 -0.41 -15.89 4.49
CA ILE A 162 -0.53 -15.76 3.03
C ILE A 162 -1.03 -17.07 2.43
N ASN A 163 -1.98 -16.98 1.49
CA ASN A 163 -2.44 -18.13 0.70
C ASN A 163 -1.28 -18.78 -0.08
N TYR A 164 -1.45 -20.06 -0.43
CA TYR A 164 -0.58 -20.70 -1.43
C TYR A 164 -0.62 -19.90 -2.75
N ASN A 165 0.54 -19.66 -3.37
CA ASN A 165 0.72 -18.74 -4.50
C ASN A 165 0.38 -17.27 -4.21
N GLY A 166 0.06 -16.92 -2.97
CA GLY A 166 -0.12 -15.53 -2.56
C GLY A 166 1.18 -14.75 -2.64
N LYS A 167 1.06 -13.43 -2.66
CA LYS A 167 2.19 -12.51 -2.84
C LYS A 167 2.33 -11.57 -1.65
N CYS A 168 3.57 -11.18 -1.36
CA CYS A 168 3.88 -10.12 -0.41
C CYS A 168 4.72 -9.05 -1.08
N ILE A 169 4.43 -7.78 -0.80
CA ILE A 169 5.30 -6.66 -1.17
C ILE A 169 5.74 -5.96 0.10
N SER A 170 7.03 -5.73 0.21
CA SER A 170 7.65 -5.07 1.37
C SER A 170 8.89 -4.30 0.94
N PRO A 171 9.13 -3.10 1.49
CA PRO A 171 10.42 -2.43 1.33
C PRO A 171 11.50 -3.15 2.12
N LYS A 172 12.66 -3.29 1.51
CA LYS A 172 13.87 -3.88 2.09
C LYS A 172 15.05 -2.93 1.95
N LEU A 173 15.93 -2.94 2.94
CA LEU A 173 17.18 -2.20 2.85
C LEU A 173 18.20 -3.02 2.05
N SER A 174 18.77 -2.42 1.01
CA SER A 174 19.88 -3.02 0.26
C SER A 174 21.21 -2.89 1.04
N SER A 175 22.24 -3.59 0.58
CA SER A 175 23.59 -3.46 1.13
C SER A 175 24.19 -2.04 0.97
N SER A 176 23.71 -1.28 -0.01
CA SER A 176 24.11 0.12 -0.23
C SER A 176 23.32 1.12 0.61
N GLY A 177 22.38 0.67 1.47
CA GLY A 177 21.54 1.55 2.29
C GLY A 177 20.33 2.13 1.56
N VAL A 178 20.09 1.75 0.30
CA VAL A 178 18.92 2.16 -0.47
C VAL A 178 17.74 1.23 -0.13
N GLN A 179 16.56 1.81 0.04
CA GLN A 179 15.35 1.03 0.24
C GLN A 179 14.75 0.62 -1.11
N ILE A 180 14.53 -0.66 -1.29
CA ILE A 180 13.94 -1.24 -2.51
C ILE A 180 12.64 -1.95 -2.17
N LEU A 181 11.57 -1.58 -2.85
CA LEU A 181 10.31 -2.30 -2.78
C LEU A 181 10.45 -3.63 -3.50
N GLN A 182 10.21 -4.73 -2.79
CA GLN A 182 10.44 -6.09 -3.30
C GLN A 182 9.15 -6.89 -3.33
N LEU A 183 8.97 -7.68 -4.40
CA LEU A 183 7.90 -8.65 -4.54
C LEU A 183 8.38 -10.04 -4.14
N PHE A 184 7.58 -10.69 -3.31
CA PHE A 184 7.77 -12.06 -2.86
C PHE A 184 6.55 -12.92 -3.19
N LYS A 185 6.77 -14.23 -3.32
CA LYS A 185 5.74 -15.25 -3.49
C LYS A 185 5.89 -16.33 -2.44
N VAL A 186 4.76 -16.86 -1.97
CA VAL A 186 4.72 -17.94 -1.00
C VAL A 186 4.41 -19.26 -1.70
N ASP A 187 5.21 -20.27 -1.42
CA ASP A 187 5.04 -21.63 -1.93
C ASP A 187 4.14 -22.51 -1.04
N LYS A 188 4.01 -23.80 -1.38
CA LYS A 188 3.21 -24.79 -0.63
C LYS A 188 3.73 -25.01 0.79
N ASN A 189 5.04 -24.89 1.00
CA ASN A 189 5.71 -25.10 2.29
C ASN A 189 5.72 -23.85 3.16
N LYS A 190 5.00 -22.79 2.74
CA LYS A 190 5.04 -21.46 3.38
C LYS A 190 6.45 -20.84 3.35
N SER A 191 7.27 -21.21 2.37
CA SER A 191 8.54 -20.54 2.11
C SER A 191 8.32 -19.30 1.25
N LEU A 192 9.04 -18.23 1.59
CA LEU A 192 8.98 -16.95 0.90
C LEU A 192 10.16 -16.84 -0.07
N SER A 193 9.89 -16.68 -1.35
CA SER A 193 10.90 -16.45 -2.37
C SER A 193 10.76 -15.07 -3.00
N LYS A 194 11.88 -14.33 -3.14
CA LYS A 194 11.91 -13.07 -3.87
C LYS A 194 11.70 -13.32 -5.37
N ILE A 195 10.78 -12.56 -5.97
CA ILE A 195 10.51 -12.58 -7.41
C ILE A 195 11.28 -11.49 -8.12
N GLU A 196 11.15 -10.22 -7.64
CA GLU A 196 11.77 -9.07 -8.30
C GLU A 196 11.96 -7.88 -7.35
N ASP A 197 12.85 -6.98 -7.74
CA ASP A 197 12.96 -5.63 -7.21
C ASP A 197 12.06 -4.72 -8.06
N ILE A 198 11.16 -3.97 -7.42
CA ILE A 198 10.15 -3.17 -8.13
C ILE A 198 10.67 -1.77 -8.42
N CYS A 199 11.01 -1.03 -7.36
CA CYS A 199 11.52 0.34 -7.45
C CYS A 199 12.16 0.78 -6.14
N GLU A 200 12.94 1.86 -6.19
CA GLU A 200 13.43 2.55 -4.99
C GLU A 200 12.28 3.27 -4.28
N VAL A 201 12.31 3.22 -2.96
CA VAL A 201 11.31 3.85 -2.09
C VAL A 201 11.97 4.49 -0.88
N ASN A 202 11.19 5.27 -0.12
CA ASN A 202 11.66 5.86 1.13
C ASN A 202 10.53 5.77 2.17
N TYR A 203 10.48 4.65 2.86
CA TYR A 203 9.54 4.38 3.96
C TYR A 203 10.21 4.53 5.31
N ASP A 204 9.41 4.74 6.36
CA ASP A 204 9.90 4.67 7.73
C ASP A 204 10.33 3.25 8.10
N PHE A 205 11.29 3.15 9.01
CA PHE A 205 11.67 1.86 9.58
C PHE A 205 10.67 1.42 10.62
N TYR A 206 10.41 0.11 10.70
CA TYR A 206 9.67 -0.46 11.81
C TYR A 206 10.42 -0.17 13.12
N LYS A 207 9.74 0.52 14.04
CA LYS A 207 10.25 0.78 15.39
C LYS A 207 9.42 -0.04 16.37
N THR A 208 10.06 -1.00 17.04
CA THR A 208 9.54 -1.51 18.31
C THR A 208 9.50 -0.36 19.31
N LEU A 209 8.37 -0.14 19.97
CA LEU A 209 8.28 0.77 21.12
C LEU A 209 8.95 0.15 22.31
#